data_e5b1ddd41187dd1dcfb174be7119d644
#
_entry.id   e5b1ddd41187dd1dcfb174be7119d644
#
_cell.length_a   1.000
_cell.length_b   1.000
_cell.length_c   1.000
_cell.angle_alpha   90.00
_cell.angle_beta   90.00
_cell.angle_gamma   90.00
#
_symmetry.space_group_name_H-M   'P 1'
#
loop_
_entity.id
_entity.type
_entity.pdbx_description
1 polymer ?
#
loop_
_entity_poly.entity_id
_entity_poly.type
_entity_poly.pdbx_seq_one_letter_code
_entity_poly.pdbx_strand_id
1 'polypeptide(L)'
;MKRMQMTVESYTIFEAVKAKGGSREQLCKLQFKETEEEPVFSADTVIGRKKLVTLLDWAGVRYMGELKDKEFMVVFHEQYRQIYALGNEKGEFIKVNGEEDAIYAYSEL
;
A
#
# COMPACT_ATOMS: atom_id res chain seq x y z
N MET A 1 14.84 -7.44 5.60
CA MET A 1 13.97 -6.27 5.73
C MET A 1 13.16 -6.34 7.02
N LYS A 2 12.95 -5.20 7.64
CA LYS A 2 12.19 -5.12 8.88
C LYS A 2 10.68 -5.25 8.60
N ARG A 3 10.00 -6.08 9.38
CA ARG A 3 8.56 -6.29 9.27
C ARG A 3 7.87 -5.97 10.59
N MET A 4 6.76 -5.24 10.52
CA MET A 4 5.98 -4.90 11.71
C MET A 4 4.49 -4.93 11.36
N GLN A 5 3.70 -5.52 12.23
CA GLN A 5 2.23 -5.44 12.15
C GLN A 5 1.82 -4.02 12.51
N MET A 6 1.05 -3.38 11.62
CA MET A 6 0.60 -2.00 11.82
C MET A 6 -0.88 -1.85 11.49
N THR A 7 -1.50 -0.88 12.14
CA THR A 7 -2.95 -0.65 12.07
C THR A 7 -3.25 0.56 11.19
N VAL A 8 -4.15 0.40 10.25
CA VAL A 8 -4.60 1.51 9.40
C VAL A 8 -5.37 2.52 10.24
N GLU A 9 -4.97 3.78 10.17
CA GLU A 9 -5.67 4.90 10.81
C GLU A 9 -6.66 5.55 9.87
N SER A 10 -6.23 5.82 8.64
CA SER A 10 -7.03 6.52 7.64
C SER A 10 -6.46 6.34 6.24
N TYR A 11 -7.17 6.85 5.26
CA TYR A 11 -6.67 6.98 3.89
C TYR A 11 -7.00 8.36 3.34
N THR A 12 -6.26 8.79 2.33
CA THR A 12 -6.49 10.06 1.64
C THR A 12 -6.37 9.85 0.14
N ILE A 13 -7.35 10.34 -0.61
CA ILE A 13 -7.30 10.40 -2.07
C ILE A 13 -6.91 11.84 -2.44
N PHE A 14 -5.90 11.98 -3.29
CA PHE A 14 -5.42 13.29 -3.72
C PHE A 14 -4.95 13.25 -5.16
N GLU A 15 -4.89 14.42 -5.79
CA GLU A 15 -4.38 14.56 -7.15
C GLU A 15 -2.92 15.02 -7.12
N ALA A 16 -2.11 14.45 -8.01
CA ALA A 16 -0.76 14.90 -8.26
C ALA A 16 -0.59 15.19 -9.74
N VAL A 17 0.23 16.20 -10.06
CA VAL A 17 0.57 16.53 -11.43
C VAL A 17 1.79 15.72 -11.83
N LYS A 18 1.68 14.97 -12.94
CA LYS A 18 2.81 14.23 -13.48
C LYS A 18 3.88 15.19 -14.00
N ALA A 19 5.14 14.87 -13.74
CA ALA A 19 6.28 15.69 -14.11
C ALA A 19 6.41 15.89 -15.64
N LYS A 20 5.89 14.95 -16.42
CA LYS A 20 5.88 15.04 -17.89
C LYS A 20 4.45 15.18 -18.39
N GLY A 21 4.19 16.24 -19.16
CA GLY A 21 2.93 16.45 -19.87
C GLY A 21 1.80 17.09 -19.06
N GLY A 22 2.01 17.42 -17.79
CA GLY A 22 1.03 18.15 -16.98
C GLY A 22 -0.28 17.41 -16.71
N SER A 23 -0.36 16.10 -17.01
CA SER A 23 -1.54 15.31 -16.71
C SER A 23 -1.65 15.07 -15.19
N ARG A 24 -2.90 15.00 -14.70
CA ARG A 24 -3.18 14.75 -13.31
C ARG A 24 -3.40 13.26 -13.05
N GLU A 25 -2.97 12.80 -11.89
CA GLU A 25 -3.14 11.42 -11.45
C GLU A 25 -3.81 11.40 -10.08
N GLN A 26 -4.79 10.54 -9.94
CA GLN A 26 -5.41 10.27 -8.65
C GLN A 26 -4.55 9.27 -7.88
N LEU A 27 -4.18 9.64 -6.67
CA LEU A 27 -3.36 8.82 -5.79
C LEU A 27 -4.12 8.53 -4.50
N CYS A 28 -3.83 7.39 -3.91
CA CYS A 28 -4.37 6.99 -2.61
C CYS A 28 -3.21 6.69 -1.67
N LYS A 29 -3.14 7.38 -0.55
CA LYS A 29 -2.17 7.07 0.50
C LYS A 29 -2.87 6.48 1.71
N LEU A 30 -2.21 5.52 2.35
CA LEU A 30 -2.65 4.96 3.61
C LEU A 30 -1.85 5.57 4.74
N GLN A 31 -2.50 5.78 5.88
CA GLN A 31 -1.88 6.26 7.10
C GLN A 31 -1.99 5.18 8.16
N PHE A 32 -0.87 4.83 8.79
CA PHE A 32 -0.80 3.84 9.86
C PHE A 32 -0.58 4.55 11.19
N LYS A 33 -1.15 3.98 12.25
CA LYS A 33 -1.02 4.56 13.60
C LYS A 33 0.41 4.55 14.12
N GLU A 34 1.21 3.57 13.70
CA GLU A 34 2.52 3.28 14.26
C GLU A 34 3.70 3.91 13.52
N THR A 35 3.46 4.55 12.38
CA THR A 35 4.52 5.18 11.59
C THR A 35 4.01 6.43 10.89
N GLU A 36 4.92 7.36 10.59
CA GLU A 36 4.63 8.53 9.78
C GLU A 36 4.76 8.23 8.28
N GLU A 37 5.35 7.09 7.92
CA GLU A 37 5.47 6.68 6.53
C GLU A 37 4.10 6.33 5.95
N GLU A 38 3.84 6.84 4.75
CA GLU A 38 2.55 6.71 4.09
C GLU A 38 2.74 6.06 2.72
N PRO A 39 2.42 4.77 2.57
CA PRO A 39 2.49 4.15 1.25
C PRO A 39 1.45 4.75 0.32
N VAL A 40 1.87 5.01 -0.92
CA VAL A 40 1.02 5.66 -1.94
C VAL A 40 0.82 4.70 -3.11
N PHE A 41 -0.44 4.57 -3.51
CA PHE A 41 -0.86 3.75 -4.65
C PHE A 41 -1.58 4.64 -5.67
N SER A 42 -1.44 4.30 -6.96
CA SER A 42 -2.24 4.96 -7.97
C SER A 42 -3.69 4.47 -7.90
N ALA A 43 -4.64 5.39 -7.92
CA ALA A 43 -6.05 5.07 -8.00
C ALA A 43 -6.57 5.11 -9.45
N ASP A 44 -5.74 5.55 -10.40
CA ASP A 44 -6.10 5.69 -11.81
C ASP A 44 -5.57 4.55 -12.68
N THR A 45 -4.43 3.98 -12.33
CA THR A 45 -3.85 2.89 -13.12
C THR A 45 -4.49 1.56 -12.77
N VAL A 46 -4.50 0.64 -13.73
CA VAL A 46 -4.99 -0.73 -13.51
C VAL A 46 -4.19 -1.41 -12.40
N ILE A 47 -2.87 -1.27 -12.43
CA ILE A 47 -1.97 -1.91 -11.45
C ILE A 47 -2.21 -1.34 -10.05
N GLY A 48 -2.30 -0.01 -9.92
CA GLY A 48 -2.55 0.62 -8.62
C GLY A 48 -3.90 0.20 -8.03
N ARG A 49 -4.95 0.17 -8.87
CA ARG A 49 -6.26 -0.27 -8.42
C ARG A 49 -6.28 -1.74 -8.00
N LYS A 50 -5.57 -2.61 -8.73
CA LYS A 50 -5.45 -4.02 -8.34
C LYS A 50 -4.76 -4.20 -7.00
N LYS A 51 -3.73 -3.41 -6.72
CA LYS A 51 -3.07 -3.42 -5.41
C LYS A 51 -4.03 -3.01 -4.30
N LEU A 52 -4.79 -1.95 -4.50
CA LEU A 52 -5.80 -1.51 -3.53
C LEU A 52 -6.87 -2.57 -3.30
N VAL A 53 -7.36 -3.20 -4.36
CA VAL A 53 -8.34 -4.30 -4.27
C VAL A 53 -7.76 -5.48 -3.48
N THR A 54 -6.49 -5.81 -3.70
CA THR A 54 -5.82 -6.88 -2.94
C THR A 54 -5.83 -6.57 -1.44
N LEU A 55 -5.54 -5.33 -1.06
CA LEU A 55 -5.59 -4.92 0.35
C LEU A 55 -7.00 -5.05 0.92
N LEU A 56 -8.01 -4.63 0.17
CA LEU A 56 -9.41 -4.78 0.60
C LEU A 56 -9.78 -6.24 0.78
N ASP A 57 -9.39 -7.11 -0.16
CA ASP A 57 -9.65 -8.54 -0.09
C ASP A 57 -8.98 -9.17 1.14
N TRP A 58 -7.72 -8.83 1.40
CA TRP A 58 -7.00 -9.34 2.57
C TRP A 58 -7.64 -8.89 3.88
N ALA A 59 -8.16 -7.68 3.92
CA ALA A 59 -8.85 -7.15 5.10
C ALA A 59 -10.29 -7.65 5.22
N GLY A 60 -10.83 -8.31 4.19
CA GLY A 60 -12.22 -8.79 4.18
C GLY A 60 -13.24 -7.67 4.10
N VAL A 61 -12.90 -6.56 3.44
CA VAL A 61 -13.77 -5.39 3.32
C VAL A 61 -13.98 -5.02 1.85
N ARG A 62 -14.96 -4.17 1.58
CA ARG A 62 -15.33 -3.77 0.21
C ARG A 62 -14.90 -2.36 -0.15
N TYR A 63 -14.75 -1.47 0.84
CA TYR A 63 -14.51 -0.05 0.62
C TYR A 63 -13.30 0.42 1.41
N MET A 64 -12.59 1.41 0.87
CA MET A 64 -11.39 1.95 1.51
C MET A 64 -11.65 2.47 2.93
N GLY A 65 -12.82 3.08 3.17
CA GLY A 65 -13.17 3.56 4.50
C GLY A 65 -13.28 2.47 5.56
N GLU A 66 -13.51 1.23 5.15
CA GLU A 66 -13.60 0.08 6.05
C GLU A 66 -12.22 -0.46 6.45
N LEU A 67 -11.15 0.05 5.84
CA LEU A 67 -9.77 -0.35 6.21
C LEU A 67 -9.35 0.19 7.57
N LYS A 68 -10.02 1.21 8.07
CA LYS A 68 -9.71 1.76 9.40
C LYS A 68 -9.71 0.66 10.44
N ASP A 69 -8.68 0.63 11.28
CA ASP A 69 -8.46 -0.35 12.33
C ASP A 69 -8.12 -1.76 11.84
N LYS A 70 -7.97 -1.97 10.53
CA LYS A 70 -7.45 -3.20 9.96
C LYS A 70 -5.93 -3.21 10.02
N GLU A 71 -5.36 -4.38 10.15
CA GLU A 71 -3.93 -4.56 10.30
C GLU A 71 -3.31 -5.19 9.06
N PHE A 72 -2.11 -4.71 8.73
CA PHE A 72 -1.27 -5.29 7.68
C PHE A 72 0.16 -5.46 8.21
N MET A 73 0.86 -6.43 7.66
CA MET A 73 2.29 -6.52 7.86
C MET A 73 2.96 -5.46 6.99
N VAL A 74 3.68 -4.54 7.62
CA VAL A 74 4.38 -3.47 6.91
C VAL A 74 5.85 -3.85 6.82
N VAL A 75 6.39 -3.87 5.60
CA VAL A 75 7.77 -4.22 5.32
C VAL A 75 8.53 -2.96 4.94
N PHE A 76 9.59 -2.65 5.68
CA PHE A 76 10.41 -1.46 5.48
C PHE A 76 11.70 -1.78 4.75
N HIS A 77 12.12 -0.85 3.88
CA HIS A 77 13.48 -0.84 3.34
C HIS A 77 14.46 -0.56 4.47
N GLU A 78 15.51 -1.37 4.57
CA GLU A 78 16.51 -1.19 5.64
C GLU A 78 17.27 0.14 5.55
N GLN A 79 17.53 0.61 4.32
CA GLN A 79 18.35 1.78 4.08
C GLN A 79 17.57 3.10 4.06
N TYR A 80 16.31 3.08 3.66
CA TYR A 80 15.60 4.31 3.32
C TYR A 80 14.42 4.65 4.22
N ARG A 81 14.13 3.85 5.22
CA ARG A 81 12.98 4.02 6.12
C ARG A 81 11.63 4.14 5.39
N GLN A 82 11.60 3.71 4.13
CA GLN A 82 10.38 3.73 3.33
C GLN A 82 9.68 2.38 3.42
N ILE A 83 8.36 2.42 3.31
CA ILE A 83 7.58 1.19 3.23
C ILE A 83 7.82 0.58 1.84
N TYR A 84 8.34 -0.65 1.86
CA TYR A 84 8.61 -1.42 0.65
C TYR A 84 7.39 -2.23 0.20
N ALA A 85 6.69 -2.83 1.15
CA ALA A 85 5.59 -3.75 0.85
C ALA A 85 4.58 -3.78 1.98
N LEU A 86 3.36 -4.20 1.64
CA LEU A 86 2.31 -4.52 2.59
C LEU A 86 1.94 -5.99 2.43
N GLY A 87 1.78 -6.67 3.54
CA GLY A 87 1.53 -8.10 3.54
C GLY A 87 0.38 -8.53 4.44
N ASN A 88 0.03 -9.81 4.33
CA ASN A 88 -1.03 -10.44 5.11
C ASN A 88 -0.46 -11.48 6.09
N GLU A 89 -1.35 -12.08 6.86
CA GLU A 89 -0.99 -13.10 7.85
C GLU A 89 -0.54 -14.43 7.24
N LYS A 90 -0.88 -14.67 5.97
CA LYS A 90 -0.54 -15.90 5.25
C LYS A 90 0.89 -15.92 4.71
N GLY A 91 1.64 -14.84 4.91
CA GLY A 91 3.01 -14.77 4.41
C GLY A 91 3.11 -14.27 2.97
N GLU A 92 2.09 -13.56 2.51
CA GLU A 92 2.06 -12.95 1.17
C GLU A 92 2.22 -11.44 1.27
N PHE A 93 2.84 -10.81 0.27
CA PHE A 93 2.95 -9.36 0.21
C PHE A 93 2.81 -8.82 -1.21
N ILE A 94 2.44 -7.54 -1.31
CA ILE A 94 2.49 -6.74 -2.53
C ILE A 94 3.49 -5.61 -2.34
N LYS A 95 4.20 -5.26 -3.41
CA LYS A 95 5.13 -4.12 -3.38
C LYS A 95 4.35 -2.82 -3.52
N VAL A 96 4.75 -1.82 -2.77
CA VAL A 96 4.12 -0.49 -2.84
C VAL A 96 4.49 0.18 -4.16
N ASN A 97 5.77 0.19 -4.50
CA ASN A 97 6.27 0.80 -5.73
C ASN A 97 6.46 -0.25 -6.82
N GLY A 98 6.48 0.21 -8.07
CA GLY A 98 6.68 -0.64 -9.22
C GLY A 98 5.40 -0.87 -10.02
N GLU A 99 5.58 -1.37 -11.24
CA GLU A 99 4.50 -1.57 -12.20
C GLU A 99 3.97 -3.00 -12.20
N GLU A 100 4.26 -3.75 -11.13
CA GLU A 100 3.82 -5.13 -10.98
C GLU A 100 2.72 -5.24 -9.93
N ASP A 101 1.67 -5.96 -10.26
CA ASP A 101 0.57 -6.28 -9.33
C ASP A 101 0.71 -7.68 -8.74
N ALA A 102 1.89 -8.27 -8.85
CA ALA A 102 2.16 -9.63 -8.40
C ALA A 102 2.11 -9.74 -6.87
N ILE A 103 1.62 -10.88 -6.41
CA ILE A 103 1.65 -11.26 -4.99
C ILE A 103 2.87 -12.15 -4.78
N TYR A 104 3.69 -11.80 -3.82
CA TYR A 104 4.94 -12.50 -3.50
C TYR A 104 4.82 -13.22 -2.15
N ALA A 105 5.63 -14.25 -1.96
CA ALA A 105 5.77 -14.88 -0.66
C ALA A 105 6.87 -14.18 0.15
N TYR A 106 6.75 -14.17 1.48
CA TYR A 106 7.77 -13.57 2.37
C TYR A 106 9.16 -14.21 2.19
N SER A 107 9.22 -15.46 1.76
CA SER A 107 10.49 -16.13 1.45
C SER A 107 11.27 -15.45 0.31
N GLU A 108 10.61 -14.58 -0.45
CA GLU A 108 11.24 -13.83 -1.54
C GLU A 108 11.78 -12.46 -1.11
N LEU A 109 11.63 -12.11 0.15
CA LEU A 109 12.16 -10.85 0.68
C LEU A 109 13.68 -10.86 0.86
#